data_23a7c09cba320a4c3b6d75cea051e3ab
#
_entry.id   23a7c09cba320a4c3b6d75cea051e3ab
#
_cell.length_a   1.000
_cell.length_b   1.000
_cell.length_c   1.000
_cell.angle_alpha   90.00
_cell.angle_beta   90.00
_cell.angle_gamma   90.00
#
_symmetry.space_group_name_H-M   'P 1'
#
loop_
_entity.id
_entity.type
_entity.pdbx_description
1 polymer ?
#
loop_
_entity_poly.entity_id
_entity_poly.type
_entity_poly.pdbx_seq_one_letter_code
_entity_poly.pdbx_strand_id
1 'polypeptide(L)'
;MALTLMYITNNEIIADIAQRAGVDRIWVDMEYIGKEERQAGMNTVKSHHTIEDILRLRPIVKTSQLMVRVNPLHEATKDYCSSQEEIENTIRAGAEVIMLPMFKTRADAEQFVSMVDGRAKVQLLVETAEAAANIEEICKAQGVDEIHIGLNDLHLAYGQKFMFQLLADGTVEKLCKTIKAHGIKYGFGGIARVGYGTLPAEYIMAEHYRLGSTAAILSRGFCDANLVEDPKTIENIFLEGVKNIRLKENEFIGYTEEQFRQNQALVVQKVNEIVASKS
;
A
#
# COMPACT_ATOMS: atom_id res chain seq x y z
N MET A 1 13.16 -7.45 10.89
CA MET A 1 11.79 -7.97 10.60
C MET A 1 11.55 -7.78 9.12
N ALA A 2 11.13 -8.83 8.38
CA ALA A 2 10.88 -8.71 6.94
C ALA A 2 9.62 -7.87 6.67
N LEU A 3 9.61 -7.11 5.57
CA LEU A 3 8.44 -6.35 5.12
C LEU A 3 7.35 -7.30 4.63
N THR A 4 6.11 -7.04 5.01
CA THR A 4 4.92 -7.63 4.38
C THR A 4 4.80 -7.04 2.98
N LEU A 5 5.03 -7.86 1.97
CA LEU A 5 4.95 -7.45 0.56
C LEU A 5 3.53 -7.65 0.04
N MET A 6 2.97 -6.62 -0.59
CA MET A 6 1.61 -6.59 -1.12
C MET A 6 1.64 -6.35 -2.63
N TYR A 7 0.86 -7.10 -3.40
CA TYR A 7 0.78 -6.90 -4.85
C TYR A 7 -0.67 -6.88 -5.34
N ILE A 8 -1.00 -5.89 -6.18
CA ILE A 8 -2.35 -5.70 -6.74
C ILE A 8 -2.51 -6.55 -7.99
N THR A 9 -3.46 -7.48 -7.96
CA THR A 9 -3.87 -8.25 -9.15
C THR A 9 -5.23 -8.92 -8.94
N ASN A 10 -5.99 -9.08 -10.02
CA ASN A 10 -7.16 -9.95 -10.09
C ASN A 10 -6.95 -11.13 -11.08
N ASN A 11 -5.73 -11.27 -11.60
CA ASN A 11 -5.37 -12.35 -12.51
C ASN A 11 -4.90 -13.57 -11.70
N GLU A 12 -5.54 -14.70 -11.92
CA GLU A 12 -5.32 -15.96 -11.22
C GLU A 12 -3.89 -16.49 -11.38
N ILE A 13 -3.34 -16.41 -12.59
CA ILE A 13 -1.98 -16.89 -12.90
C ILE A 13 -0.96 -16.02 -12.17
N ILE A 14 -1.15 -14.69 -12.19
CA ILE A 14 -0.23 -13.74 -11.53
C ILE A 14 -0.32 -13.88 -10.01
N ALA A 15 -1.52 -14.08 -9.47
CA ALA A 15 -1.71 -14.30 -8.03
C ALA A 15 -0.98 -15.58 -7.56
N ASP A 16 -1.07 -16.66 -8.35
CA ASP A 16 -0.35 -17.89 -8.05
C ASP A 16 1.17 -17.72 -8.13
N ILE A 17 1.68 -17.05 -9.17
CA ILE A 17 3.10 -16.71 -9.31
C ILE A 17 3.57 -15.87 -8.13
N ALA A 18 2.84 -14.82 -7.77
CA ALA A 18 3.22 -13.90 -6.71
C ALA A 18 3.31 -14.61 -5.35
N GLN A 19 2.31 -15.43 -4.97
CA GLN A 19 2.35 -16.17 -3.71
C GLN A 19 3.50 -17.20 -3.67
N ARG A 20 3.77 -17.91 -4.77
CA ARG A 20 4.90 -18.85 -4.85
C ARG A 20 6.25 -18.16 -4.75
N ALA A 21 6.35 -16.91 -5.20
CA ALA A 21 7.54 -16.10 -5.06
C ALA A 21 7.73 -15.52 -3.65
N GLY A 22 6.74 -15.64 -2.75
CA GLY A 22 6.81 -15.15 -1.38
C GLY A 22 6.25 -13.74 -1.18
N VAL A 23 5.31 -13.30 -2.04
CA VAL A 23 4.47 -12.13 -1.77
C VAL A 23 3.48 -12.48 -0.67
N ASP A 24 3.40 -11.64 0.37
CA ASP A 24 2.64 -11.93 1.58
C ASP A 24 1.13 -11.67 1.42
N ARG A 25 0.75 -10.71 0.54
CA ARG A 25 -0.66 -10.37 0.29
C ARG A 25 -0.94 -10.19 -1.19
N ILE A 26 -1.99 -10.85 -1.66
CA ILE A 26 -2.60 -10.59 -2.96
C ILE A 26 -3.74 -9.60 -2.73
N TRP A 27 -3.69 -8.49 -3.45
CA TRP A 27 -4.56 -7.34 -3.21
C TRP A 27 -5.54 -7.16 -4.38
N VAL A 28 -6.83 -7.30 -4.08
CA VAL A 28 -7.95 -6.96 -4.97
C VAL A 28 -8.36 -5.52 -4.69
N ASP A 29 -8.34 -4.67 -5.71
CA ASP A 29 -8.63 -3.24 -5.59
C ASP A 29 -10.00 -2.91 -6.17
N MET A 30 -11.03 -2.83 -5.32
CA MET A 30 -12.41 -2.50 -5.70
C MET A 30 -12.72 -0.99 -5.58
N GLU A 31 -11.71 -0.17 -5.22
CA GLU A 31 -11.92 1.27 -5.11
C GLU A 31 -12.12 1.90 -6.50
N TYR A 32 -13.28 2.52 -6.73
CA TYR A 32 -13.58 3.32 -7.93
C TYR A 32 -14.45 4.55 -7.64
N ILE A 33 -15.21 4.61 -6.55
CA ILE A 33 -16.03 5.77 -6.17
C ILE A 33 -15.14 7.01 -6.00
N GLY A 34 -15.35 8.03 -6.83
CA GLY A 34 -14.59 9.28 -6.84
C GLY A 34 -13.15 9.16 -7.39
N LYS A 35 -12.66 7.96 -7.76
CA LYS A 35 -11.29 7.76 -8.24
C LYS A 35 -11.06 8.39 -9.61
N GLU A 36 -12.04 8.32 -10.50
CA GLU A 36 -11.94 8.92 -11.83
C GLU A 36 -11.74 10.42 -11.81
N GLU A 37 -12.46 11.12 -10.92
CA GLU A 37 -12.36 12.57 -10.75
C GLU A 37 -11.02 12.98 -10.16
N ARG A 38 -10.55 12.26 -9.11
CA ARG A 38 -9.28 12.55 -8.43
C ARG A 38 -8.06 12.30 -9.30
N GLN A 39 -8.12 11.30 -10.17
CA GLN A 39 -6.99 10.85 -11.01
C GLN A 39 -7.19 11.19 -12.50
N ALA A 40 -8.06 12.16 -12.81
CA ALA A 40 -8.25 12.63 -14.17
C ALA A 40 -6.94 13.18 -14.77
N GLY A 41 -6.56 12.66 -15.93
CA GLY A 41 -5.32 13.06 -16.62
C GLY A 41 -4.01 12.45 -16.07
N MET A 42 -4.07 11.58 -15.06
CA MET A 42 -2.90 10.91 -14.50
C MET A 42 -2.67 9.54 -15.15
N ASN A 43 -1.40 9.16 -15.30
CA ASN A 43 -1.00 7.80 -15.70
C ASN A 43 -0.99 6.86 -14.48
N THR A 44 -2.19 6.62 -13.90
CA THR A 44 -2.40 5.68 -12.79
C THR A 44 -3.14 4.45 -13.28
N VAL A 45 -2.90 3.28 -12.66
CA VAL A 45 -3.71 2.08 -12.91
C VAL A 45 -5.06 2.29 -12.24
N LYS A 46 -6.11 2.30 -13.04
CA LYS A 46 -7.48 2.26 -12.55
C LYS A 46 -7.92 0.80 -12.55
N SER A 47 -7.90 0.17 -11.38
CA SER A 47 -8.42 -1.17 -11.21
C SER A 47 -9.95 -1.12 -11.23
N HIS A 48 -10.56 -2.12 -11.85
CA HIS A 48 -12.02 -2.34 -11.84
C HIS A 48 -12.28 -3.76 -11.33
N HIS A 49 -11.67 -4.09 -10.18
CA HIS A 49 -11.87 -5.40 -9.59
C HIS A 49 -13.23 -5.47 -8.89
N THR A 50 -13.77 -6.68 -8.80
CA THR A 50 -15.12 -6.94 -8.29
C THR A 50 -15.14 -8.05 -7.25
N ILE A 51 -16.30 -8.30 -6.65
CA ILE A 51 -16.51 -9.43 -5.73
C ILE A 51 -16.25 -10.78 -6.42
N GLU A 52 -16.57 -10.88 -7.71
CA GLU A 52 -16.31 -12.08 -8.53
C GLU A 52 -14.80 -12.35 -8.63
N ASP A 53 -13.95 -11.33 -8.66
CA ASP A 53 -12.51 -11.49 -8.62
C ASP A 53 -12.04 -12.10 -7.30
N ILE A 54 -12.61 -11.69 -6.17
CA ILE A 54 -12.31 -12.27 -4.85
C ILE A 54 -12.68 -13.75 -4.85
N LEU A 55 -13.89 -14.09 -5.32
CA LEU A 55 -14.38 -15.46 -5.37
C LEU A 55 -13.49 -16.36 -6.26
N ARG A 56 -12.98 -15.84 -7.39
CA ARG A 56 -12.07 -16.57 -8.28
C ARG A 56 -10.68 -16.76 -7.66
N LEU A 57 -10.16 -15.74 -6.98
CA LEU A 57 -8.84 -15.77 -6.37
C LEU A 57 -8.80 -16.59 -5.07
N ARG A 58 -9.89 -16.63 -4.29
CA ARG A 58 -9.91 -17.33 -3.00
C ARG A 58 -9.47 -18.78 -3.06
N PRO A 59 -9.93 -19.62 -4.03
CA PRO A 59 -9.47 -21.00 -4.15
C PRO A 59 -8.00 -21.14 -4.55
N ILE A 60 -7.37 -20.10 -5.12
CA ILE A 60 -6.00 -20.10 -5.62
C ILE A 60 -5.02 -19.58 -4.56
N VAL A 61 -5.36 -18.49 -3.89
CA VAL A 61 -4.51 -17.85 -2.88
C VAL A 61 -4.53 -18.68 -1.59
N LYS A 62 -3.43 -19.41 -1.30
CA LYS A 62 -3.30 -20.36 -0.18
C LYS A 62 -2.23 -19.98 0.82
N THR A 63 -1.11 -19.43 0.35
CA THR A 63 0.04 -19.08 1.18
C THR A 63 0.15 -17.59 1.47
N SER A 64 -0.48 -16.76 0.65
CA SER A 64 -0.64 -15.32 0.89
C SER A 64 -2.00 -15.02 1.51
N GLN A 65 -2.13 -13.89 2.19
CA GLN A 65 -3.43 -13.36 2.60
C GLN A 65 -4.15 -12.71 1.41
N LEU A 66 -5.46 -12.89 1.33
CA LEU A 66 -6.29 -12.17 0.36
C LEU A 66 -6.75 -10.85 0.99
N MET A 67 -6.23 -9.75 0.44
CA MET A 67 -6.52 -8.40 0.89
C MET A 67 -7.43 -7.70 -0.11
N VAL A 68 -8.38 -6.90 0.37
CA VAL A 68 -9.31 -6.15 -0.47
C VAL A 68 -9.34 -4.69 -0.03
N ARG A 69 -9.12 -3.77 -0.96
CA ARG A 69 -9.46 -2.36 -0.77
C ARG A 69 -10.89 -2.14 -1.24
N VAL A 70 -11.76 -1.79 -0.31
CA VAL A 70 -13.14 -1.41 -0.58
C VAL A 70 -13.25 0.04 -1.04
N ASN A 71 -14.44 0.50 -1.38
CA ASN A 71 -14.68 1.90 -1.66
C ASN A 71 -14.57 2.77 -0.39
N PRO A 72 -14.36 4.10 -0.52
CA PRO A 72 -14.55 5.03 0.59
C PRO A 72 -15.94 4.83 1.25
N LEU A 73 -16.06 5.15 2.53
CA LEU A 73 -17.37 5.04 3.21
C LEU A 73 -18.47 5.78 2.45
N HIS A 74 -19.55 5.08 2.16
CA HIS A 74 -20.66 5.60 1.36
C HIS A 74 -21.98 4.93 1.75
N GLU A 75 -23.08 5.66 1.52
CA GLU A 75 -24.43 5.13 1.61
C GLU A 75 -24.81 4.39 0.32
N ALA A 76 -25.82 3.55 0.39
CA ALA A 76 -26.34 2.88 -0.80
C ALA A 76 -26.87 3.91 -1.82
N THR A 77 -26.54 3.69 -3.08
CA THR A 77 -27.03 4.48 -4.21
C THR A 77 -27.81 3.58 -5.18
N LYS A 78 -28.28 4.16 -6.27
CA LYS A 78 -28.95 3.37 -7.33
C LYS A 78 -28.01 2.33 -7.97
N ASP A 79 -26.71 2.66 -8.03
CA ASP A 79 -25.70 1.89 -8.76
C ASP A 79 -24.79 1.08 -7.84
N TYR A 80 -24.79 1.35 -6.51
CA TYR A 80 -23.92 0.72 -5.52
C TYR A 80 -24.67 0.37 -4.25
N CYS A 81 -24.33 -0.79 -3.66
CA CYS A 81 -24.73 -1.14 -2.30
C CYS A 81 -24.06 -0.20 -1.28
N SER A 82 -24.49 -0.23 -0.03
CA SER A 82 -23.84 0.53 1.05
C SER A 82 -22.48 -0.05 1.40
N SER A 83 -21.60 0.75 2.06
CA SER A 83 -20.33 0.25 2.62
C SER A 83 -20.53 -0.96 3.53
N GLN A 84 -21.61 -0.99 4.34
CA GLN A 84 -21.92 -2.13 5.19
C GLN A 84 -22.12 -3.41 4.38
N GLU A 85 -22.87 -3.33 3.30
CA GLU A 85 -23.14 -4.49 2.43
C GLU A 85 -21.92 -4.88 1.60
N GLU A 86 -21.14 -3.90 1.10
CA GLU A 86 -19.89 -4.15 0.39
C GLU A 86 -18.90 -4.91 1.28
N ILE A 87 -18.68 -4.47 2.52
CA ILE A 87 -17.80 -5.11 3.49
C ILE A 87 -18.28 -6.53 3.82
N GLU A 88 -19.60 -6.70 4.07
CA GLU A 88 -20.18 -8.01 4.34
C GLU A 88 -19.95 -8.99 3.19
N ASN A 89 -20.21 -8.57 1.95
CA ASN A 89 -20.01 -9.39 0.76
C ASN A 89 -18.52 -9.71 0.54
N THR A 90 -17.65 -8.75 0.79
CA THR A 90 -16.19 -8.92 0.69
C THR A 90 -15.64 -9.94 1.69
N ILE A 91 -16.09 -9.88 2.94
CA ILE A 91 -15.71 -10.86 3.98
C ILE A 91 -16.26 -12.24 3.62
N ARG A 92 -17.53 -12.32 3.21
CA ARG A 92 -18.16 -13.59 2.80
C ARG A 92 -17.47 -14.22 1.59
N ALA A 93 -16.96 -13.42 0.66
CA ALA A 93 -16.17 -13.88 -0.47
C ALA A 93 -14.77 -14.39 -0.08
N GLY A 94 -14.32 -14.15 1.15
CA GLY A 94 -13.10 -14.72 1.73
C GLY A 94 -11.93 -13.77 1.87
N ALA A 95 -12.15 -12.44 1.91
CA ALA A 95 -11.13 -11.46 2.25
C ALA A 95 -10.67 -11.65 3.72
N GLU A 96 -9.36 -11.60 3.94
CA GLU A 96 -8.73 -11.76 5.25
C GLU A 96 -8.24 -10.41 5.81
N VAL A 97 -8.01 -9.45 4.92
CA VAL A 97 -7.61 -8.07 5.25
C VAL A 97 -8.47 -7.12 4.44
N ILE A 98 -9.12 -6.15 5.09
CA ILE A 98 -9.91 -5.14 4.40
C ILE A 98 -9.30 -3.78 4.63
N MET A 99 -9.06 -3.05 3.54
CA MET A 99 -8.44 -1.73 3.54
C MET A 99 -9.48 -0.65 3.26
N LEU A 100 -9.57 0.34 4.15
CA LEU A 100 -10.38 1.56 3.96
C LEU A 100 -9.54 2.66 3.33
N PRO A 101 -9.89 3.13 2.10
CA PRO A 101 -9.27 4.31 1.49
C PRO A 101 -9.99 5.61 1.88
N MET A 102 -9.39 6.75 1.60
CA MET A 102 -9.99 8.09 1.53
C MET A 102 -10.73 8.58 2.79
N PHE A 103 -10.61 7.90 3.91
CA PHE A 103 -11.17 8.34 5.19
C PHE A 103 -10.43 9.59 5.72
N LYS A 104 -11.04 10.32 6.67
CA LYS A 104 -10.53 11.62 7.13
C LYS A 104 -10.42 11.73 8.64
N THR A 105 -11.27 11.03 9.36
CA THR A 105 -11.47 11.22 10.79
C THR A 105 -11.38 9.92 11.58
N ARG A 106 -11.25 10.05 12.91
CA ARG A 106 -11.38 8.92 13.82
C ARG A 106 -12.77 8.26 13.73
N ALA A 107 -13.82 9.06 13.58
CA ALA A 107 -15.17 8.54 13.48
C ALA A 107 -15.35 7.64 12.25
N ASP A 108 -14.74 7.99 11.10
CA ASP A 108 -14.73 7.14 9.90
C ASP A 108 -14.03 5.81 10.19
N ALA A 109 -12.89 5.84 10.87
CA ALA A 109 -12.13 4.64 11.24
C ALA A 109 -12.94 3.75 12.18
N GLU A 110 -13.58 4.31 13.22
CA GLU A 110 -14.42 3.58 14.18
C GLU A 110 -15.67 2.98 13.51
N GLN A 111 -16.30 3.72 12.59
CA GLN A 111 -17.41 3.22 11.78
C GLN A 111 -17.00 2.01 10.94
N PHE A 112 -15.86 2.11 10.25
CA PHE A 112 -15.31 1.02 9.45
C PHE A 112 -14.97 -0.22 10.29
N VAL A 113 -14.29 -0.04 11.42
CA VAL A 113 -13.99 -1.12 12.37
C VAL A 113 -15.29 -1.82 12.83
N SER A 114 -16.32 -1.04 13.15
CA SER A 114 -17.64 -1.57 13.54
C SER A 114 -18.27 -2.43 12.45
N MET A 115 -18.17 -2.01 11.18
CA MET A 115 -18.69 -2.78 10.03
C MET A 115 -17.94 -4.09 9.81
N VAL A 116 -16.61 -4.10 10.02
CA VAL A 116 -15.78 -5.31 9.90
C VAL A 116 -16.03 -6.27 11.06
N ASP A 117 -16.30 -5.76 12.25
CA ASP A 117 -16.69 -6.51 13.46
C ASP A 117 -15.75 -7.68 13.80
N GLY A 118 -14.44 -7.47 13.71
CA GLY A 118 -13.41 -8.45 14.02
C GLY A 118 -13.35 -9.69 13.09
N ARG A 119 -14.14 -9.71 12.01
CA ARG A 119 -14.21 -10.84 11.08
C ARG A 119 -13.08 -10.89 10.05
N ALA A 120 -12.36 -9.79 9.88
CA ALA A 120 -11.17 -9.65 9.06
C ALA A 120 -10.23 -8.64 9.72
N LYS A 121 -8.96 -8.59 9.29
CA LYS A 121 -8.03 -7.54 9.71
C LYS A 121 -8.43 -6.20 9.10
N VAL A 122 -8.34 -5.15 9.90
CA VAL A 122 -8.59 -3.78 9.50
C VAL A 122 -7.29 -3.08 9.15
N GLN A 123 -7.16 -2.64 7.90
CA GLN A 123 -6.08 -1.76 7.45
C GLN A 123 -6.65 -0.42 7.02
N LEU A 124 -6.10 0.67 7.53
CA LEU A 124 -6.46 2.03 7.12
C LEU A 124 -5.42 2.58 6.13
N LEU A 125 -5.88 3.22 5.05
CA LEU A 125 -5.00 3.86 4.06
C LEU A 125 -4.99 5.37 4.27
N VAL A 126 -3.97 5.90 4.94
CA VAL A 126 -3.79 7.35 5.17
C VAL A 126 -3.27 8.00 3.91
N GLU A 127 -4.16 8.62 3.15
CA GLU A 127 -3.86 9.21 1.84
C GLU A 127 -4.56 10.56 1.59
N THR A 128 -5.31 11.06 2.59
CA THR A 128 -5.90 12.40 2.59
C THR A 128 -5.15 13.35 3.52
N ALA A 129 -5.13 14.64 3.21
CA ALA A 129 -4.50 15.65 4.06
C ALA A 129 -5.14 15.69 5.45
N GLU A 130 -6.46 15.50 5.51
CA GLU A 130 -7.23 15.49 6.75
C GLU A 130 -6.87 14.29 7.62
N ALA A 131 -6.78 13.07 7.05
CA ALA A 131 -6.36 11.88 7.80
C ALA A 131 -4.93 12.03 8.33
N ALA A 132 -4.02 12.57 7.52
CA ALA A 132 -2.65 12.83 7.96
C ALA A 132 -2.58 13.87 9.09
N ALA A 133 -3.40 14.92 9.04
CA ALA A 133 -3.50 15.92 10.11
C ALA A 133 -4.11 15.35 11.40
N ASN A 134 -5.06 14.41 11.28
CA ASN A 134 -5.79 13.80 12.38
C ASN A 134 -5.18 12.48 12.88
N ILE A 135 -3.98 12.12 12.44
CA ILE A 135 -3.38 10.78 12.67
C ILE A 135 -3.34 10.40 14.17
N GLU A 136 -3.06 11.35 15.05
CA GLU A 136 -3.02 11.14 16.51
C GLU A 136 -4.38 10.68 17.06
N GLU A 137 -5.48 11.29 16.61
CA GLU A 137 -6.82 10.89 17.00
C GLU A 137 -7.25 9.58 16.34
N ILE A 138 -6.90 9.39 15.08
CA ILE A 138 -7.19 8.16 14.32
C ILE A 138 -6.56 6.95 14.99
N CYS A 139 -5.33 7.06 15.47
CA CYS A 139 -4.63 5.97 16.15
C CYS A 139 -5.27 5.56 17.50
N LYS A 140 -6.21 6.35 18.05
CA LYS A 140 -6.99 6.00 19.24
C LYS A 140 -8.19 5.11 18.94
N ALA A 141 -8.56 4.94 17.67
CA ALA A 141 -9.62 4.03 17.25
C ALA A 141 -9.23 2.59 17.57
N GLN A 142 -10.02 1.91 18.39
CA GLN A 142 -9.78 0.51 18.76
C GLN A 142 -10.16 -0.42 17.62
N GLY A 143 -9.42 -1.51 17.42
CA GLY A 143 -9.69 -2.51 16.38
C GLY A 143 -9.03 -2.23 15.04
N VAL A 144 -8.20 -1.21 14.94
CA VAL A 144 -7.31 -0.98 13.79
C VAL A 144 -6.06 -1.85 13.94
N ASP A 145 -5.84 -2.79 13.02
CA ASP A 145 -4.69 -3.69 13.03
C ASP A 145 -3.45 -3.06 12.41
N GLU A 146 -3.65 -2.32 11.31
CA GLU A 146 -2.56 -1.80 10.50
C GLU A 146 -2.93 -0.45 9.85
N ILE A 147 -1.92 0.38 9.63
CA ILE A 147 -2.05 1.63 8.85
C ILE A 147 -1.06 1.60 7.70
N HIS A 148 -1.50 1.93 6.48
CA HIS A 148 -0.63 2.16 5.34
C HIS A 148 -0.70 3.63 4.90
N ILE A 149 0.45 4.28 4.69
CA ILE A 149 0.52 5.67 4.23
C ILE A 149 0.57 5.65 2.71
N GLY A 150 -0.51 6.09 2.07
CA GLY A 150 -0.69 6.11 0.63
C GLY A 150 -0.02 7.33 -0.01
N LEU A 151 1.27 7.21 -0.37
CA LEU A 151 2.07 8.34 -0.84
C LEU A 151 1.54 8.96 -2.14
N ASN A 152 0.86 8.16 -2.99
CA ASN A 152 0.40 8.66 -4.29
C ASN A 152 -0.72 9.72 -4.15
N ASP A 153 -1.77 9.43 -3.39
CA ASP A 153 -2.86 10.38 -3.23
C ASP A 153 -2.51 11.47 -2.20
N LEU A 154 -1.73 11.13 -1.16
CA LEU A 154 -1.31 12.11 -0.15
C LEU A 154 -0.41 13.23 -0.72
N HIS A 155 0.54 12.90 -1.62
CA HIS A 155 1.38 13.94 -2.23
C HIS A 155 0.57 14.89 -3.13
N LEU A 156 -0.47 14.36 -3.80
CA LEU A 156 -1.38 15.18 -4.60
C LEU A 156 -2.22 16.11 -3.71
N ALA A 157 -2.73 15.58 -2.59
CA ALA A 157 -3.46 16.38 -1.60
C ALA A 157 -2.60 17.53 -1.03
N TYR A 158 -1.28 17.36 -1.00
CA TYR A 158 -0.32 18.39 -0.58
C TYR A 158 0.20 19.26 -1.74
N GLY A 159 -0.27 19.06 -2.96
CA GLY A 159 0.17 19.82 -4.14
C GLY A 159 1.63 19.56 -4.53
N GLN A 160 2.18 18.40 -4.14
CA GLN A 160 3.55 18.03 -4.45
C GLN A 160 3.67 17.40 -5.84
N LYS A 161 4.86 17.50 -6.47
CA LYS A 161 5.12 17.01 -7.84
C LYS A 161 5.60 15.56 -7.90
N PHE A 162 6.02 15.01 -6.77
CA PHE A 162 6.60 13.67 -6.68
C PHE A 162 6.31 13.04 -5.33
N MET A 163 5.74 11.81 -5.34
CA MET A 163 5.25 11.17 -4.11
C MET A 163 6.30 11.01 -3.00
N PHE A 164 7.57 10.85 -3.36
CA PHE A 164 8.65 10.71 -2.38
C PHE A 164 9.15 12.05 -1.80
N GLN A 165 8.55 13.18 -2.19
CA GLN A 165 8.76 14.44 -1.44
C GLN A 165 8.29 14.28 0.01
N LEU A 166 7.25 13.47 0.25
CA LEU A 166 6.76 13.14 1.59
C LEU A 166 7.78 12.40 2.48
N LEU A 167 8.75 11.68 1.86
CA LEU A 167 9.90 11.13 2.59
C LEU A 167 10.96 12.21 2.85
N ALA A 168 11.25 13.04 1.84
CA ALA A 168 12.30 14.03 1.89
C ALA A 168 11.99 15.19 2.86
N ASP A 169 10.72 15.58 3.00
CA ASP A 169 10.28 16.67 3.88
C ASP A 169 9.96 16.24 5.32
N GLY A 170 10.07 14.93 5.62
CA GLY A 170 9.84 14.38 6.95
C GLY A 170 8.37 14.09 7.27
N THR A 171 7.43 14.29 6.35
CA THR A 171 6.00 13.99 6.56
C THR A 171 5.78 12.52 6.93
N VAL A 172 6.35 11.59 6.16
CA VAL A 172 6.24 10.13 6.44
C VAL A 172 6.87 9.80 7.79
N GLU A 173 8.03 10.38 8.11
CA GLU A 173 8.69 10.13 9.40
C GLU A 173 7.81 10.57 10.59
N LYS A 174 7.17 11.73 10.50
CA LYS A 174 6.25 12.21 11.53
C LYS A 174 5.05 11.27 11.70
N LEU A 175 4.43 10.84 10.60
CA LEU A 175 3.31 9.91 10.62
C LEU A 175 3.73 8.56 11.23
N CYS A 176 4.83 7.98 10.77
CA CYS A 176 5.38 6.72 11.30
C CYS A 176 5.65 6.80 12.80
N LYS A 177 6.24 7.91 13.27
CA LYS A 177 6.51 8.13 14.70
C LYS A 177 5.23 8.13 15.53
N THR A 178 4.20 8.81 15.08
CA THR A 178 2.89 8.85 15.75
C THR A 178 2.24 7.47 15.78
N ILE A 179 2.15 6.79 14.63
CA ILE A 179 1.52 5.46 14.55
C ILE A 179 2.25 4.45 15.44
N LYS A 180 3.59 4.48 15.42
CA LYS A 180 4.45 3.62 16.27
C LYS A 180 4.20 3.83 17.75
N ALA A 181 4.00 5.09 18.19
CA ALA A 181 3.74 5.42 19.58
C ALA A 181 2.44 4.80 20.11
N HIS A 182 1.48 4.53 19.23
CA HIS A 182 0.23 3.84 19.54
C HIS A 182 0.30 2.30 19.40
N GLY A 183 1.48 1.75 19.03
CA GLY A 183 1.67 0.30 18.91
C GLY A 183 1.03 -0.32 17.66
N ILE A 184 0.52 0.47 16.73
CA ILE A 184 -0.10 0.00 15.49
C ILE A 184 1.00 -0.33 14.46
N LYS A 185 0.85 -1.46 13.74
CA LYS A 185 1.73 -1.79 12.61
C LYS A 185 1.48 -0.83 11.44
N TYR A 186 2.53 -0.50 10.71
CA TYR A 186 2.40 0.43 9.59
C TYR A 186 3.34 0.12 8.44
N GLY A 187 2.91 0.59 7.25
CA GLY A 187 3.70 0.63 6.04
C GLY A 187 3.53 1.96 5.31
N PHE A 188 4.27 2.17 4.25
CA PHE A 188 4.08 3.34 3.39
C PHE A 188 4.49 3.05 1.94
N GLY A 189 3.84 3.76 1.02
CA GLY A 189 4.20 3.79 -0.40
C GLY A 189 4.35 2.45 -1.07
N GLY A 190 5.06 2.49 -2.18
CA GLY A 190 5.39 1.32 -2.96
C GLY A 190 6.87 1.29 -3.34
N ILE A 191 7.41 0.09 -3.55
CA ILE A 191 8.77 -0.17 -3.99
C ILE A 191 8.81 -0.80 -5.39
N ALA A 192 9.81 -0.46 -6.17
CA ALA A 192 10.14 -1.12 -7.42
C ALA A 192 11.06 -2.34 -7.18
N ARG A 193 11.50 -3.00 -8.24
CA ARG A 193 12.60 -3.96 -8.14
C ARG A 193 13.88 -3.24 -7.68
N VAL A 194 14.75 -3.94 -6.95
CA VAL A 194 16.08 -3.45 -6.59
C VAL A 194 16.84 -3.02 -7.85
N GLY A 195 17.41 -1.82 -7.82
CA GLY A 195 18.07 -1.19 -8.97
C GLY A 195 17.13 -0.47 -9.95
N TYR A 196 15.81 -0.45 -9.69
CA TYR A 196 14.80 0.20 -10.55
C TYR A 196 14.03 1.27 -9.79
N GLY A 197 13.28 2.07 -10.55
CA GLY A 197 12.47 3.18 -10.04
C GLY A 197 13.11 4.53 -10.30
N THR A 198 12.31 5.58 -10.41
CA THR A 198 12.79 6.97 -10.55
C THR A 198 13.61 7.39 -9.32
N LEU A 199 13.14 7.03 -8.11
CA LEU A 199 13.96 6.93 -6.92
C LEU A 199 14.27 5.43 -6.74
N PRO A 200 15.54 5.00 -6.75
CA PRO A 200 15.88 3.59 -6.64
C PRO A 200 15.26 2.91 -5.42
N ALA A 201 14.74 1.70 -5.63
CA ALA A 201 13.98 0.97 -4.62
C ALA A 201 14.75 0.74 -3.32
N GLU A 202 16.06 0.52 -3.41
CA GLU A 202 16.93 0.29 -2.25
C GLU A 202 16.98 1.48 -1.29
N TYR A 203 16.89 2.72 -1.78
CA TYR A 203 16.82 3.89 -0.92
C TYR A 203 15.50 3.96 -0.15
N ILE A 204 14.39 3.61 -0.81
CA ILE A 204 13.07 3.56 -0.19
C ILE A 204 13.02 2.44 0.84
N MET A 205 13.57 1.27 0.51
CA MET A 205 13.64 0.12 1.42
C MET A 205 14.46 0.44 2.69
N ALA A 206 15.59 1.14 2.55
CA ALA A 206 16.37 1.59 3.71
C ALA A 206 15.57 2.55 4.60
N GLU A 207 14.71 3.42 4.02
CA GLU A 207 13.79 4.26 4.80
C GLU A 207 12.72 3.44 5.53
N HIS A 208 12.19 2.36 4.95
CA HIS A 208 11.31 1.43 5.67
C HIS A 208 11.98 0.89 6.94
N TYR A 209 13.24 0.46 6.81
CA TYR A 209 14.02 -0.06 7.94
C TYR A 209 14.35 1.03 8.97
N ARG A 210 14.79 2.20 8.52
CA ARG A 210 15.07 3.35 9.38
C ARG A 210 13.85 3.78 10.21
N LEU A 211 12.69 3.83 9.56
CA LEU A 211 11.44 4.28 10.18
C LEU A 211 10.69 3.17 10.94
N GLY A 212 11.13 1.92 10.84
CA GLY A 212 10.48 0.78 11.50
C GLY A 212 9.16 0.35 10.85
N SER A 213 9.01 0.63 9.57
CA SER A 213 7.88 0.19 8.76
C SER A 213 7.88 -1.32 8.56
N THR A 214 6.70 -1.93 8.49
CA THR A 214 6.51 -3.37 8.41
C THR A 214 5.87 -3.86 7.12
N ALA A 215 5.49 -2.96 6.21
CA ALA A 215 4.80 -3.33 4.96
C ALA A 215 5.13 -2.40 3.81
N ALA A 216 5.17 -2.94 2.59
CA ALA A 216 5.36 -2.18 1.35
C ALA A 216 4.53 -2.78 0.21
N ILE A 217 4.06 -1.92 -0.70
CA ILE A 217 3.39 -2.34 -1.93
C ILE A 217 4.45 -2.60 -3.01
N LEU A 218 4.37 -3.71 -3.72
CA LEU A 218 5.14 -3.93 -4.93
C LEU A 218 4.49 -3.13 -6.07
N SER A 219 5.15 -2.06 -6.47
CA SER A 219 4.62 -1.10 -7.45
C SER A 219 4.70 -1.64 -8.89
N ARG A 220 4.15 -0.88 -9.86
CA ARG A 220 4.36 -1.17 -11.29
C ARG A 220 5.84 -1.22 -11.68
N GLY A 221 6.69 -0.48 -11.01
CA GLY A 221 8.15 -0.56 -11.20
C GLY A 221 8.76 -1.88 -10.72
N PHE A 222 8.02 -2.68 -9.92
CA PHE A 222 8.38 -4.06 -9.61
C PHE A 222 7.97 -4.99 -10.74
N CYS A 223 6.69 -5.02 -11.09
CA CYS A 223 6.17 -5.76 -12.22
C CYS A 223 4.91 -5.05 -12.74
N ASP A 224 4.94 -4.61 -14.00
CA ASP A 224 3.74 -4.13 -14.68
C ASP A 224 3.18 -5.26 -15.55
N ALA A 225 2.26 -6.01 -14.98
CA ALA A 225 1.65 -7.16 -15.64
C ALA A 225 0.76 -6.77 -16.86
N ASN A 226 0.48 -5.48 -17.06
CA ASN A 226 -0.20 -5.02 -18.27
C ASN A 226 0.77 -4.85 -19.45
N LEU A 227 2.08 -4.75 -19.18
CA LEU A 227 3.13 -4.60 -20.19
C LEU A 227 3.88 -5.91 -20.49
N VAL A 228 3.78 -6.89 -19.61
CA VAL A 228 4.45 -8.19 -19.73
C VAL A 228 3.38 -9.27 -19.88
N GLU A 229 3.23 -9.81 -21.09
CA GLU A 229 2.19 -10.81 -21.39
C GLU A 229 2.61 -12.26 -21.09
N ASP A 230 3.92 -12.55 -21.14
CA ASP A 230 4.43 -13.90 -20.94
C ASP A 230 4.49 -14.29 -19.44
N PRO A 231 3.69 -15.29 -18.99
CA PRO A 231 3.66 -15.72 -17.60
C PRO A 231 5.02 -16.18 -17.06
N LYS A 232 5.86 -16.78 -17.90
CA LYS A 232 7.19 -17.26 -17.50
C LYS A 232 8.15 -16.09 -17.21
N THR A 233 8.05 -15.02 -17.99
CA THR A 233 8.77 -13.78 -17.75
C THR A 233 8.30 -13.13 -16.45
N ILE A 234 6.98 -13.09 -16.21
CA ILE A 234 6.40 -12.57 -14.95
C ILE A 234 6.91 -13.41 -13.77
N GLU A 235 6.88 -14.73 -13.87
CA GLU A 235 7.38 -15.63 -12.82
C GLU A 235 8.84 -15.36 -12.47
N ASN A 236 9.70 -15.21 -13.46
CA ASN A 236 11.11 -14.88 -13.24
C ASN A 236 11.27 -13.51 -12.55
N ILE A 237 10.48 -12.50 -12.96
CA ILE A 237 10.49 -11.17 -12.34
C ILE A 237 10.13 -11.27 -10.85
N PHE A 238 9.09 -12.03 -10.52
CA PHE A 238 8.65 -12.20 -9.12
C PHE A 238 9.68 -12.96 -8.29
N LEU A 239 10.16 -14.11 -8.77
CA LEU A 239 11.13 -14.95 -8.04
C LEU A 239 12.43 -14.19 -7.77
N GLU A 240 13.03 -13.60 -8.79
CA GLU A 240 14.28 -12.84 -8.62
C GLU A 240 14.05 -11.51 -7.87
N GLY A 241 12.94 -10.81 -8.16
CA GLY A 241 12.63 -9.54 -7.52
C GLY A 241 12.40 -9.68 -6.02
N VAL A 242 11.58 -10.64 -5.58
CA VAL A 242 11.34 -10.89 -4.14
C VAL A 242 12.62 -11.38 -3.47
N LYS A 243 13.36 -12.30 -4.09
CA LYS A 243 14.66 -12.75 -3.57
C LYS A 243 15.63 -11.58 -3.34
N ASN A 244 15.74 -10.66 -4.30
CA ASN A 244 16.61 -9.50 -4.17
C ASN A 244 16.15 -8.52 -3.09
N ILE A 245 14.82 -8.33 -2.91
CA ILE A 245 14.28 -7.59 -1.78
C ILE A 245 14.71 -8.23 -0.47
N ARG A 246 14.52 -9.56 -0.29
CA ARG A 246 14.90 -10.28 0.94
C ARG A 246 16.40 -10.21 1.22
N LEU A 247 17.25 -10.22 0.18
CA LEU A 247 18.69 -10.03 0.33
C LEU A 247 19.01 -8.61 0.84
N LYS A 248 18.38 -7.58 0.27
CA LYS A 248 18.55 -6.19 0.73
C LYS A 248 18.04 -5.97 2.15
N GLU A 249 16.94 -6.59 2.52
CA GLU A 249 16.45 -6.55 3.91
C GLU A 249 17.48 -7.08 4.89
N ASN A 250 18.18 -8.19 4.56
CA ASN A 250 19.25 -8.74 5.39
C ASN A 250 20.43 -7.77 5.52
N GLU A 251 20.76 -7.02 4.47
CA GLU A 251 21.80 -5.97 4.55
C GLU A 251 21.36 -4.85 5.51
N PHE A 252 20.13 -4.36 5.41
CA PHE A 252 19.60 -3.27 6.24
C PHE A 252 19.49 -3.62 7.72
N ILE A 253 19.29 -4.90 8.07
CA ILE A 253 19.34 -5.35 9.47
C ILE A 253 20.70 -5.04 10.12
N GLY A 254 21.76 -5.04 9.33
CA GLY A 254 23.12 -4.73 9.79
C GLY A 254 23.50 -3.24 9.73
N TYR A 255 22.63 -2.36 9.24
CA TYR A 255 22.94 -0.95 9.10
C TYR A 255 23.06 -0.26 10.47
N THR A 256 24.06 0.62 10.57
CA THR A 256 24.21 1.55 11.69
C THR A 256 23.29 2.75 11.51
N GLU A 257 23.05 3.49 12.59
CA GLU A 257 22.30 4.76 12.52
C GLU A 257 22.93 5.75 11.54
N GLU A 258 24.26 5.76 11.44
CA GLU A 258 24.97 6.63 10.50
C GLU A 258 24.69 6.25 9.04
N GLN A 259 24.66 4.97 8.70
CA GLN A 259 24.31 4.50 7.35
C GLN A 259 22.85 4.86 7.00
N PHE A 260 21.92 4.76 7.95
CA PHE A 260 20.55 5.23 7.73
C PHE A 260 20.47 6.75 7.54
N ARG A 261 21.23 7.55 8.30
CA ARG A 261 21.30 9.01 8.10
C ARG A 261 21.87 9.38 6.73
N GLN A 262 22.89 8.67 6.28
CA GLN A 262 23.46 8.86 4.94
C GLN A 262 22.42 8.52 3.85
N ASN A 263 21.69 7.42 3.99
CA ASN A 263 20.59 7.08 3.09
C ASN A 263 19.53 8.17 3.06
N GLN A 264 19.08 8.66 4.21
CA GLN A 264 18.09 9.74 4.30
C GLN A 264 18.57 11.00 3.56
N ALA A 265 19.84 11.40 3.75
CA ALA A 265 20.42 12.53 3.03
C ALA A 265 20.43 12.32 1.51
N LEU A 266 20.76 11.10 1.05
CA LEU A 266 20.70 10.73 -0.36
C LEU A 266 19.27 10.77 -0.90
N VAL A 267 18.28 10.30 -0.15
CA VAL A 267 16.85 10.39 -0.52
C VAL A 267 16.45 11.84 -0.72
N VAL A 268 16.77 12.73 0.23
CA VAL A 268 16.48 14.17 0.13
C VAL A 268 17.12 14.77 -1.12
N GLN A 269 18.41 14.51 -1.34
CA GLN A 269 19.14 15.00 -2.52
C GLN A 269 18.49 14.54 -3.82
N LYS A 270 18.28 13.23 -3.98
CA LYS A 270 17.72 12.63 -5.18
C LYS A 270 16.30 13.10 -5.46
N VAL A 271 15.47 13.21 -4.44
CA VAL A 271 14.10 13.73 -4.57
C VAL A 271 14.13 15.17 -5.08
N ASN A 272 14.99 16.03 -4.54
CA ASN A 272 15.14 17.41 -4.98
C ASN A 272 15.62 17.51 -6.44
N GLU A 273 16.59 16.69 -6.85
CA GLU A 273 17.04 16.57 -8.24
C GLU A 273 15.88 16.19 -9.18
N ILE A 274 15.07 15.17 -8.81
CA ILE A 274 13.93 14.71 -9.59
C ILE A 274 12.85 15.78 -9.69
N VAL A 275 12.54 16.48 -8.61
CA VAL A 275 11.53 17.55 -8.59
C VAL A 275 11.98 18.73 -9.45
N ALA A 276 13.25 19.11 -9.39
CA ALA A 276 13.81 20.16 -10.23
C ALA A 276 13.74 19.82 -11.74
N SER A 277 13.88 18.55 -12.10
CA SER A 277 13.78 18.12 -13.50
C SER A 277 12.36 18.07 -14.04
N LYS A 278 11.33 18.15 -13.18
CA LYS A 278 9.91 18.18 -13.54
C LYS A 278 9.33 19.59 -13.64
N SER A 279 10.18 20.60 -13.53
CA SER A 279 9.78 22.03 -13.51
C SER A 279 9.56 22.55 -14.92
#